data_2ccbfabf07b2a98669b32f0a6b0209aa
#
_entry.id   2ccbfabf07b2a98669b32f0a6b0209aa
#
_cell.length_a   1.000
_cell.length_b   1.000
_cell.length_c   1.000
_cell.angle_alpha   90.00
_cell.angle_beta   90.00
_cell.angle_gamma   90.00
#
_symmetry.space_group_name_H-M   'P 1'
#
loop_
_entity.id
_entity.type
_entity.pdbx_description
1 polymer ?
#
loop_
_entity_poly.entity_id
_entity_poly.type
_entity_poly.pdbx_seq_one_letter_code
_entity_poly.pdbx_strand_id
1 'polypeptide(L)'
;MARHPYHRLRSSRPAMPEVGISETGNIRSLHLGSDTIQSSMNLDNPTELVLSYSRAMMAWLLFADPPVHITQIGLGGGSFARWIDACLPDCRQTAVEINPNVIAVARGLFELPFEGETFEIVEADGAQYVKTLRGGTDIILTDGFDGEQIIDDLVSPGFFADCRQALSDKGIFMTNWWSGDKRYPRFVADLKEAFDGKVLEVPAESHGNIAVMAFRQTPAELNLDSLKKRAEQLARQYPLDFPALFSTLKSANPHNGKHLHF
;
A
#
# COMPACT_ATOMS: atom_id res chain seq x y z
N MET A 1 1.13 -0.85 58.95
CA MET A 1 0.91 -0.21 57.67
C MET A 1 1.74 -0.98 56.61
N ALA A 2 1.10 -1.84 55.87
CA ALA A 2 1.76 -2.69 54.85
C ALA A 2 1.72 -1.93 53.53
N ARG A 3 2.90 -1.69 52.91
CA ARG A 3 3.01 -1.12 51.58
C ARG A 3 2.79 -2.20 50.53
N HIS A 4 1.70 -2.10 49.75
CA HIS A 4 1.51 -2.92 48.57
C HIS A 4 2.54 -2.56 47.48
N PRO A 5 3.27 -3.55 46.93
CA PRO A 5 4.11 -3.31 45.79
C PRO A 5 3.24 -3.26 44.53
N TYR A 6 3.16 -2.11 43.88
CA TYR A 6 2.62 -1.99 42.52
C TYR A 6 3.54 -2.74 41.56
N HIS A 7 3.20 -3.96 41.17
CA HIS A 7 3.79 -4.60 39.99
C HIS A 7 3.31 -3.83 38.75
N ARG A 8 4.20 -2.99 38.19
CA ARG A 8 4.04 -2.53 36.81
C ARG A 8 4.12 -3.77 35.91
N LEU A 9 3.01 -4.21 35.36
CA LEU A 9 2.98 -5.08 34.20
C LEU A 9 3.68 -4.33 33.07
N ARG A 10 4.93 -4.65 32.79
CA ARG A 10 5.58 -4.24 31.54
C ARG A 10 4.85 -4.97 30.43
N SER A 11 4.04 -4.27 29.64
CA SER A 11 3.58 -4.76 28.35
C SER A 11 4.81 -5.00 27.49
N SER A 12 5.07 -6.24 27.11
CA SER A 12 6.18 -6.63 26.24
C SER A 12 5.84 -6.37 24.77
N ARG A 13 5.43 -5.15 24.42
CA ARG A 13 5.47 -4.74 23.01
C ARG A 13 6.96 -4.59 22.64
N PRO A 14 7.41 -5.16 21.49
CA PRO A 14 8.74 -4.85 20.97
C PRO A 14 8.93 -3.35 20.89
N ALA A 15 10.13 -2.86 21.15
CA ALA A 15 10.44 -1.45 20.99
C ALA A 15 10.20 -1.08 19.52
N MET A 16 9.34 -0.08 19.28
CA MET A 16 9.11 0.44 17.92
C MET A 16 10.39 1.09 17.39
N PRO A 17 10.69 0.97 16.07
CA PRO A 17 11.82 1.67 15.47
C PRO A 17 11.75 3.17 15.73
N GLU A 18 12.90 3.80 15.92
CA GLU A 18 13.00 5.26 16.01
C GLU A 18 12.64 5.89 14.66
N VAL A 19 11.87 6.97 14.70
CA VAL A 19 11.46 7.70 13.49
C VAL A 19 12.42 8.84 13.24
N GLY A 20 13.15 8.78 12.13
CA GLY A 20 14.05 9.81 11.65
C GLY A 20 13.45 10.62 10.50
N ILE A 21 13.84 11.88 10.37
CA ILE A 21 13.45 12.77 9.27
C ILE A 21 14.71 13.36 8.65
N SER A 22 14.76 13.38 7.32
CA SER A 22 15.79 14.09 6.56
C SER A 22 15.15 14.98 5.50
N GLU A 23 15.87 16.03 5.10
CA GLU A 23 15.49 16.89 3.98
C GLU A 23 16.68 17.04 3.04
N THR A 24 16.43 16.83 1.76
CA THR A 24 17.41 17.03 0.71
C THR A 24 16.75 17.78 -0.44
N GLY A 25 17.17 19.04 -0.64
CA GLY A 25 16.47 19.95 -1.54
C GLY A 25 15.03 20.18 -1.08
N ASN A 26 14.08 19.93 -1.95
CA ASN A 26 12.64 20.03 -1.67
C ASN A 26 12.00 18.68 -1.30
N ILE A 27 12.80 17.65 -1.00
CA ILE A 27 12.28 16.34 -0.61
C ILE A 27 12.49 16.11 0.89
N ARG A 28 11.39 15.89 1.61
CA ARG A 28 11.38 15.43 2.99
C ARG A 28 11.16 13.92 3.00
N SER A 29 12.01 13.21 3.75
CA SER A 29 11.96 11.74 3.84
C SER A 29 11.82 11.27 5.28
N LEU A 30 11.07 10.18 5.46
CA LEU A 30 10.88 9.46 6.72
C LEU A 30 11.72 8.20 6.73
N HIS A 31 12.36 7.92 7.87
CA HIS A 31 13.22 6.77 8.11
C HIS A 31 12.74 6.01 9.37
N LEU A 32 12.97 4.70 9.41
CA LEU A 32 12.64 3.84 10.55
C LEU A 32 13.86 3.05 11.00
N GLY A 33 14.55 3.54 12.04
CA GLY A 33 15.68 2.86 12.65
C GLY A 33 16.94 2.65 11.79
N SER A 34 16.93 3.12 10.54
CA SER A 34 18.03 3.03 9.57
C SER A 34 18.00 4.22 8.62
N ASP A 35 19.02 4.35 7.75
CA ASP A 35 19.07 5.39 6.70
C ASP A 35 18.17 5.08 5.51
N THR A 36 17.52 3.92 5.49
CA THR A 36 16.60 3.53 4.41
C THR A 36 15.38 4.45 4.39
N ILE A 37 15.07 5.01 3.22
CA ILE A 37 13.91 5.86 3.03
C ILE A 37 12.65 5.00 2.98
N GLN A 38 11.73 5.26 3.92
CA GLN A 38 10.43 4.57 3.99
C GLN A 38 9.33 5.34 3.26
N SER A 39 9.39 6.65 3.29
CA SER A 39 8.42 7.51 2.62
C SER A 39 9.07 8.85 2.27
N SER A 40 8.59 9.49 1.21
CA SER A 40 9.07 10.83 0.80
C SER A 40 7.93 11.72 0.38
N MET A 41 8.10 13.03 0.61
CA MET A 41 7.18 14.07 0.19
C MET A 41 7.95 15.18 -0.50
N ASN A 42 7.47 15.61 -1.66
CA ASN A 42 7.94 16.82 -2.32
C ASN A 42 7.26 18.03 -1.66
N LEU A 43 8.05 18.93 -1.06
CA LEU A 43 7.55 20.11 -0.34
C LEU A 43 6.88 21.14 -1.28
N ASP A 44 7.26 21.15 -2.57
CA ASP A 44 6.66 22.03 -3.58
C ASP A 44 5.38 21.42 -4.18
N ASN A 45 5.23 20.09 -4.09
CA ASN A 45 4.05 19.35 -4.56
C ASN A 45 3.76 18.16 -3.65
N PRO A 46 3.14 18.38 -2.48
CA PRO A 46 2.93 17.33 -1.47
C PRO A 46 2.12 16.13 -1.92
N THR A 47 1.30 16.27 -2.96
CA THR A 47 0.48 15.18 -3.52
C THR A 47 1.24 14.28 -4.49
N GLU A 48 2.47 14.64 -4.86
CA GLU A 48 3.30 13.82 -5.74
C GLU A 48 3.70 12.50 -5.08
N LEU A 49 3.56 11.39 -5.83
CA LEU A 49 4.11 10.10 -5.43
C LEU A 49 5.60 10.04 -5.82
N VAL A 50 6.47 10.50 -4.90
CA VAL A 50 7.91 10.65 -5.13
C VAL A 50 8.59 9.30 -5.41
N LEU A 51 8.30 8.29 -4.60
CA LEU A 51 8.92 6.97 -4.70
C LEU A 51 8.29 6.14 -5.84
N SER A 52 9.11 5.47 -6.63
CA SER A 52 8.65 4.73 -7.82
C SER A 52 7.68 3.59 -7.47
N TYR A 53 7.88 2.92 -6.34
CA TYR A 53 6.97 1.85 -5.92
C TYR A 53 5.57 2.38 -5.59
N SER A 54 5.46 3.56 -5.01
CA SER A 54 4.15 4.14 -4.70
C SER A 54 3.36 4.47 -5.97
N ARG A 55 4.05 4.86 -7.05
CA ARG A 55 3.43 5.00 -8.38
C ARG A 55 2.97 3.65 -8.94
N ALA A 56 3.82 2.60 -8.84
CA ALA A 56 3.48 1.26 -9.31
C ALA A 56 2.27 0.68 -8.56
N MET A 57 2.15 0.96 -7.25
CA MET A 57 1.00 0.54 -6.45
C MET A 57 -0.33 1.18 -6.90
N MET A 58 -0.31 2.27 -7.67
CA MET A 58 -1.55 2.86 -8.22
C MET A 58 -2.05 2.18 -9.50
N ALA A 59 -1.35 1.13 -9.99
CA ALA A 59 -1.75 0.39 -11.19
C ALA A 59 -3.12 -0.30 -11.09
N TRP A 60 -3.69 -0.46 -9.89
CA TRP A 60 -5.05 -0.97 -9.69
C TRP A 60 -6.11 -0.15 -10.43
N LEU A 61 -5.87 1.16 -10.67
CA LEU A 61 -6.75 2.02 -11.44
C LEU A 61 -6.94 1.56 -12.90
N LEU A 62 -6.03 0.75 -13.43
CA LEU A 62 -6.21 0.11 -14.75
C LEU A 62 -7.38 -0.88 -14.77
N PHE A 63 -7.80 -1.41 -13.62
CA PHE A 63 -8.78 -2.50 -13.51
C PHE A 63 -10.05 -2.13 -12.76
N ALA A 64 -10.05 -1.03 -12.02
CA ALA A 64 -11.18 -0.59 -11.21
C ALA A 64 -11.50 0.88 -11.45
N ASP A 65 -12.77 1.23 -11.35
CA ASP A 65 -13.21 2.62 -11.24
C ASP A 65 -12.88 3.18 -9.85
N PRO A 66 -12.95 4.50 -9.63
CA PRO A 66 -12.70 5.08 -8.32
C PRO A 66 -13.49 4.35 -7.22
N PRO A 67 -12.82 3.86 -6.17
CA PRO A 67 -13.44 3.08 -5.11
C PRO A 67 -14.22 3.97 -4.15
N VAL A 68 -15.13 3.37 -3.40
CA VAL A 68 -15.83 4.03 -2.28
C VAL A 68 -14.95 4.04 -1.03
N HIS A 69 -14.18 2.97 -0.81
CA HIS A 69 -13.33 2.84 0.38
C HIS A 69 -11.99 2.18 0.08
N ILE A 70 -10.91 2.82 0.54
CA ILE A 70 -9.55 2.29 0.54
C ILE A 70 -9.07 2.09 1.98
N THR A 71 -8.54 0.92 2.28
CA THR A 71 -7.82 0.65 3.53
C THR A 71 -6.32 0.59 3.25
N GLN A 72 -5.53 1.41 3.94
CA GLN A 72 -4.07 1.42 3.86
C GLN A 72 -3.50 0.72 5.10
N ILE A 73 -2.63 -0.26 4.93
CA ILE A 73 -1.86 -0.90 5.99
C ILE A 73 -0.43 -0.37 5.90
N GLY A 74 -0.06 0.44 6.87
CA GLY A 74 1.11 1.31 6.86
C GLY A 74 0.77 2.73 6.38
N LEU A 75 1.08 3.72 7.21
CA LEU A 75 0.88 5.14 6.89
C LEU A 75 2.15 5.76 6.29
N GLY A 76 3.31 5.48 6.91
CA GLY A 76 4.55 6.17 6.60
C GLY A 76 4.38 7.69 6.66
N GLY A 77 4.89 8.40 5.66
CA GLY A 77 4.65 9.84 5.50
C GLY A 77 3.33 10.19 4.81
N GLY A 78 2.40 9.24 4.61
CA GLY A 78 1.07 9.50 4.06
C GLY A 78 1.02 9.81 2.57
N SER A 79 1.95 9.30 1.77
CA SER A 79 2.00 9.57 0.32
C SER A 79 0.71 9.15 -0.38
N PHE A 80 0.19 7.96 -0.10
CA PHE A 80 -1.09 7.50 -0.65
C PHE A 80 -2.26 8.34 -0.15
N ALA A 81 -2.29 8.68 1.15
CA ALA A 81 -3.37 9.46 1.72
C ALA A 81 -3.51 10.81 1.02
N ARG A 82 -2.42 11.55 0.80
CA ARG A 82 -2.42 12.83 0.09
C ARG A 82 -2.84 12.70 -1.37
N TRP A 83 -2.28 11.69 -2.06
CA TRP A 83 -2.60 11.50 -3.48
C TRP A 83 -4.08 11.14 -3.68
N ILE A 84 -4.60 10.23 -2.85
CA ILE A 84 -6.00 9.77 -2.92
C ILE A 84 -6.95 10.92 -2.58
N ASP A 85 -6.68 11.69 -1.52
CA ASP A 85 -7.48 12.86 -1.15
C ASP A 85 -7.57 13.88 -2.29
N ALA A 86 -6.44 14.18 -2.94
CA ALA A 86 -6.39 15.13 -4.05
C ALA A 86 -7.03 14.62 -5.35
N CYS A 87 -6.89 13.33 -5.65
CA CYS A 87 -7.29 12.76 -6.94
C CYS A 87 -8.64 12.03 -6.89
N LEU A 88 -9.06 11.54 -5.73
CA LEU A 88 -10.27 10.75 -5.50
C LEU A 88 -11.04 11.30 -4.27
N PRO A 89 -11.51 12.57 -4.30
CA PRO A 89 -12.02 13.26 -3.11
C PRO A 89 -13.28 12.62 -2.49
N ASP A 90 -14.01 11.82 -3.25
CA ASP A 90 -15.20 11.10 -2.76
C ASP A 90 -14.85 9.73 -2.14
N CYS A 91 -13.58 9.31 -2.20
CA CYS A 91 -13.12 8.05 -1.67
C CYS A 91 -12.84 8.17 -0.17
N ARG A 92 -13.49 7.33 0.63
CA ARG A 92 -13.13 7.19 2.04
C ARG A 92 -11.83 6.42 2.21
N GLN A 93 -10.97 6.90 3.08
CA GLN A 93 -9.67 6.29 3.37
C GLN A 93 -9.54 5.97 4.86
N THR A 94 -9.10 4.77 5.19
CA THR A 94 -8.68 4.38 6.53
C THR A 94 -7.21 3.98 6.48
N ALA A 95 -6.32 4.75 7.09
CA ALA A 95 -4.91 4.41 7.22
C ALA A 95 -4.65 3.75 8.58
N VAL A 96 -4.13 2.52 8.58
CA VAL A 96 -3.83 1.75 9.78
C VAL A 96 -2.32 1.75 9.99
N GLU A 97 -1.88 2.29 11.13
CA GLU A 97 -0.46 2.39 11.48
C GLU A 97 -0.24 1.90 12.92
N ILE A 98 0.75 1.03 13.09
CA ILE A 98 1.04 0.44 14.39
C ILE A 98 1.94 1.33 15.26
N ASN A 99 2.77 2.19 14.63
CA ASN A 99 3.74 3.02 15.32
C ASN A 99 3.19 4.43 15.60
N PRO A 100 2.85 4.76 16.87
CA PRO A 100 2.31 6.08 17.22
C PRO A 100 3.30 7.22 16.92
N ASN A 101 4.61 6.97 16.88
CA ASN A 101 5.59 7.99 16.53
C ASN A 101 5.54 8.31 15.02
N VAL A 102 5.29 7.32 14.15
CA VAL A 102 5.04 7.55 12.72
C VAL A 102 3.79 8.40 12.55
N ILE A 103 2.70 8.07 13.24
CA ILE A 103 1.45 8.85 13.20
C ILE A 103 1.70 10.32 13.63
N ALA A 104 2.40 10.51 14.73
CA ALA A 104 2.70 11.86 15.24
C ALA A 104 3.56 12.68 14.27
N VAL A 105 4.58 12.07 13.69
CA VAL A 105 5.47 12.71 12.71
C VAL A 105 4.73 13.00 11.41
N ALA A 106 3.93 12.05 10.92
CA ALA A 106 3.14 12.22 9.70
C ALA A 106 2.15 13.39 9.84
N ARG A 107 1.40 13.45 10.95
CA ARG A 107 0.50 14.59 11.28
C ARG A 107 1.22 15.93 11.36
N GLY A 108 2.42 15.94 11.95
CA GLY A 108 3.15 17.19 12.20
C GLY A 108 3.94 17.71 11.00
N LEU A 109 4.43 16.83 10.13
CA LEU A 109 5.45 17.18 9.14
C LEU A 109 5.12 16.77 7.68
N PHE A 110 4.10 15.96 7.43
CA PHE A 110 3.85 15.41 6.09
C PHE A 110 2.51 15.84 5.48
N GLU A 111 1.97 16.96 5.88
CA GLU A 111 0.79 17.57 5.24
C GLU A 111 -0.33 16.58 4.92
N LEU A 112 -0.69 15.73 5.90
CA LEU A 112 -1.76 14.76 5.75
C LEU A 112 -3.10 15.45 5.46
N PRO A 113 -4.04 14.78 4.77
CA PRO A 113 -5.42 15.22 4.70
C PRO A 113 -6.00 15.45 6.09
N PHE A 114 -7.01 16.31 6.16
CA PHE A 114 -7.74 16.54 7.41
C PHE A 114 -8.50 15.28 7.81
N GLU A 115 -8.27 14.78 9.03
CA GLU A 115 -9.02 13.65 9.57
C GLU A 115 -10.49 14.04 9.79
N GLY A 116 -11.42 13.28 9.21
CA GLY A 116 -12.84 13.55 9.22
C GLY A 116 -13.65 12.46 8.51
N GLU A 117 -14.60 12.83 7.68
CA GLU A 117 -15.51 11.88 7.03
C GLU A 117 -14.83 11.02 5.93
N THR A 118 -13.85 11.59 5.23
CA THR A 118 -13.16 10.95 4.10
C THR A 118 -11.81 10.35 4.44
N PHE A 119 -11.17 10.76 5.54
CA PHE A 119 -9.87 10.23 5.96
C PHE A 119 -9.80 10.04 7.48
N GLU A 120 -9.36 8.86 7.90
CA GLU A 120 -9.08 8.54 9.31
C GLU A 120 -7.78 7.77 9.47
N ILE A 121 -7.12 7.96 10.61
CA ILE A 121 -5.95 7.18 11.02
C ILE A 121 -6.34 6.32 12.22
N VAL A 122 -6.09 5.02 12.10
CA VAL A 122 -6.32 4.03 13.16
C VAL A 122 -4.96 3.53 13.67
N GLU A 123 -4.64 3.81 14.94
CA GLU A 123 -3.48 3.22 15.62
C GLU A 123 -3.79 1.76 15.96
N ALA A 124 -3.33 0.82 15.11
CA ALA A 124 -3.56 -0.60 15.29
C ALA A 124 -2.52 -1.44 14.54
N ASP A 125 -2.42 -2.70 14.91
CA ASP A 125 -1.77 -3.74 14.11
C ASP A 125 -2.60 -4.04 12.86
N GLY A 126 -2.02 -3.82 11.66
CA GLY A 126 -2.71 -3.97 10.39
C GLY A 126 -3.20 -5.40 10.14
N ALA A 127 -2.44 -6.43 10.55
CA ALA A 127 -2.84 -7.82 10.39
C ALA A 127 -4.02 -8.19 11.30
N GLN A 128 -4.15 -7.55 12.46
CA GLN A 128 -5.33 -7.73 13.31
C GLN A 128 -6.51 -6.87 12.84
N TYR A 129 -6.25 -5.67 12.36
CA TYR A 129 -7.29 -4.77 11.87
C TYR A 129 -8.06 -5.37 10.68
N VAL A 130 -7.34 -5.93 9.70
CA VAL A 130 -7.95 -6.56 8.52
C VAL A 130 -8.98 -7.64 8.90
N LYS A 131 -8.77 -8.39 9.98
CA LYS A 131 -9.72 -9.40 10.49
C LYS A 131 -11.06 -8.82 10.93
N THR A 132 -11.11 -7.52 11.22
CA THR A 132 -12.36 -6.85 11.63
C THR A 132 -13.21 -6.44 10.44
N LEU A 133 -12.60 -6.33 9.23
CA LEU A 133 -13.29 -5.95 8.01
C LEU A 133 -14.10 -7.13 7.44
N ARG A 134 -15.24 -6.83 6.82
CA ARG A 134 -16.15 -7.84 6.25
C ARG A 134 -16.70 -7.33 4.92
N GLY A 135 -15.92 -7.50 3.84
CA GLY A 135 -16.37 -7.11 2.50
C GLY A 135 -16.60 -5.62 2.31
N GLY A 136 -16.05 -4.76 3.18
CA GLY A 136 -16.34 -3.34 3.25
C GLY A 136 -15.29 -2.43 2.65
N THR A 137 -14.21 -2.96 2.07
CA THR A 137 -13.16 -2.16 1.43
C THR A 137 -12.94 -2.60 -0.01
N ASP A 138 -12.80 -1.64 -0.91
CA ASP A 138 -12.62 -1.94 -2.35
C ASP A 138 -11.15 -2.14 -2.70
N ILE A 139 -10.26 -1.40 -2.06
CA ILE A 139 -8.82 -1.52 -2.24
C ILE A 139 -8.16 -1.67 -0.88
N ILE A 140 -7.25 -2.63 -0.75
CA ILE A 140 -6.32 -2.72 0.37
C ILE A 140 -4.93 -2.41 -0.19
N LEU A 141 -4.28 -1.35 0.31
CA LEU A 141 -2.90 -1.01 0.01
C LEU A 141 -2.03 -1.43 1.20
N THR A 142 -1.11 -2.37 1.03
CA THR A 142 -0.20 -2.82 2.09
C THR A 142 1.23 -2.40 1.75
N ASP A 143 1.79 -1.54 2.58
CA ASP A 143 3.18 -1.08 2.50
C ASP A 143 3.78 -1.15 3.91
N GLY A 144 4.15 -2.36 4.32
CA GLY A 144 4.59 -2.66 5.68
C GLY A 144 6.05 -3.13 5.73
N PHE A 145 6.93 -2.19 6.08
CA PHE A 145 8.33 -2.45 6.37
C PHE A 145 8.66 -1.98 7.79
N ASP A 146 9.56 -2.68 8.48
CA ASP A 146 10.06 -2.31 9.81
C ASP A 146 11.36 -1.48 9.77
N GLY A 147 11.70 -0.95 8.61
CA GLY A 147 12.93 -0.21 8.32
C GLY A 147 13.89 -0.97 7.41
N GLU A 148 14.01 -2.28 7.50
CA GLU A 148 14.92 -3.10 6.70
C GLU A 148 14.21 -4.29 6.02
N GLN A 149 13.16 -4.82 6.63
CA GLN A 149 12.50 -6.04 6.19
C GLN A 149 10.99 -5.86 6.04
N ILE A 150 10.41 -6.70 5.20
CA ILE A 150 8.96 -6.88 5.14
C ILE A 150 8.52 -7.57 6.43
N ILE A 151 7.47 -7.03 7.06
CA ILE A 151 6.90 -7.55 8.30
C ILE A 151 6.27 -8.93 8.02
N ASP A 152 6.74 -9.96 8.72
CA ASP A 152 6.34 -11.36 8.49
C ASP A 152 4.83 -11.58 8.61
N ASP A 153 4.16 -10.89 9.54
CA ASP A 153 2.71 -11.00 9.73
C ASP A 153 1.93 -10.50 8.51
N LEU A 154 2.47 -9.54 7.73
CA LEU A 154 1.86 -8.96 6.53
C LEU A 154 2.16 -9.74 5.23
N VAL A 155 2.91 -10.84 5.31
CA VAL A 155 3.19 -11.75 4.19
C VAL A 155 2.82 -13.20 4.52
N SER A 156 2.02 -13.41 5.56
CA SER A 156 1.55 -14.74 5.96
C SER A 156 0.35 -15.20 5.13
N PRO A 157 0.18 -16.50 4.87
CA PRO A 157 -1.01 -17.04 4.22
C PRO A 157 -2.31 -16.65 4.91
N GLY A 158 -2.30 -16.58 6.24
CA GLY A 158 -3.44 -16.15 7.04
C GLY A 158 -3.84 -14.70 6.78
N PHE A 159 -2.86 -13.79 6.70
CA PHE A 159 -3.09 -12.38 6.36
C PHE A 159 -3.69 -12.22 4.95
N PHE A 160 -3.18 -12.94 3.97
CA PHE A 160 -3.71 -12.89 2.61
C PHE A 160 -5.16 -13.39 2.53
N ALA A 161 -5.50 -14.46 3.27
CA ALA A 161 -6.87 -14.96 3.37
C ALA A 161 -7.80 -13.92 4.05
N ASP A 162 -7.33 -13.26 5.12
CA ASP A 162 -8.07 -12.21 5.81
C ASP A 162 -8.28 -10.99 4.89
N CYS A 163 -7.24 -10.56 4.14
CA CYS A 163 -7.36 -9.50 3.14
C CYS A 163 -8.41 -9.82 2.07
N ARG A 164 -8.39 -11.05 1.54
CA ARG A 164 -9.40 -11.49 0.56
C ARG A 164 -10.82 -11.42 1.12
N GLN A 165 -11.02 -11.76 2.39
CA GLN A 165 -12.35 -11.69 3.04
C GLN A 165 -12.78 -10.25 3.31
N ALA A 166 -11.84 -9.37 3.62
CA ALA A 166 -12.07 -7.96 3.88
C ALA A 166 -12.49 -7.17 2.64
N LEU A 167 -12.04 -7.58 1.45
CA LEU A 167 -12.34 -6.92 0.18
C LEU A 167 -13.82 -7.07 -0.21
N SER A 168 -14.36 -6.05 -0.87
CA SER A 168 -15.62 -6.14 -1.63
C SER A 168 -15.48 -7.10 -2.82
N ASP A 169 -16.59 -7.53 -3.44
CA ASP A 169 -16.56 -8.57 -4.48
C ASP A 169 -15.62 -8.26 -5.65
N LYS A 170 -15.49 -6.99 -6.04
CA LYS A 170 -14.56 -6.52 -7.08
C LYS A 170 -13.26 -5.97 -6.50
N GLY A 171 -13.01 -6.18 -5.21
CA GLY A 171 -11.91 -5.58 -4.51
C GLY A 171 -10.54 -6.09 -4.95
N ILE A 172 -9.53 -5.24 -4.77
CA ILE A 172 -8.14 -5.48 -5.16
C ILE A 172 -7.24 -5.31 -3.95
N PHE A 173 -6.37 -6.28 -3.72
CA PHE A 173 -5.27 -6.21 -2.78
C PHE A 173 -4.00 -5.77 -3.52
N MET A 174 -3.31 -4.77 -3.00
CA MET A 174 -2.02 -4.28 -3.48
C MET A 174 -0.98 -4.35 -2.37
N THR A 175 0.20 -4.85 -2.68
CA THR A 175 1.31 -4.87 -1.73
C THR A 175 2.62 -4.51 -2.41
N ASN A 176 3.54 -3.91 -1.67
CA ASN A 176 4.87 -3.57 -2.13
C ASN A 176 5.88 -4.58 -1.56
N TRP A 177 6.65 -5.23 -2.44
CA TRP A 177 7.72 -6.15 -2.04
C TRP A 177 9.03 -5.83 -2.75
N TRP A 178 10.13 -6.17 -2.11
CA TRP A 178 11.45 -6.04 -2.70
C TRP A 178 11.88 -7.37 -3.36
N SER A 179 12.18 -7.31 -4.66
CA SER A 179 12.56 -8.50 -5.46
C SER A 179 13.87 -9.16 -5.01
N GLY A 180 14.73 -8.44 -4.27
CA GLY A 180 15.95 -8.96 -3.68
C GLY A 180 15.75 -9.82 -2.42
N ASP A 181 14.54 -9.84 -1.84
CA ASP A 181 14.23 -10.73 -0.72
C ASP A 181 14.17 -12.19 -1.22
N LYS A 182 14.98 -13.06 -0.61
CA LYS A 182 15.04 -14.49 -0.98
C LYS A 182 13.69 -15.21 -0.77
N ARG A 183 12.80 -14.65 0.06
CA ARG A 183 11.46 -15.16 0.36
C ARG A 183 10.43 -14.74 -0.69
N TYR A 184 10.73 -13.77 -1.57
CA TYR A 184 9.81 -13.23 -2.57
C TYR A 184 9.04 -14.32 -3.36
N PRO A 185 9.68 -15.37 -3.92
CA PRO A 185 8.96 -16.41 -4.65
C PRO A 185 7.90 -17.13 -3.80
N ARG A 186 8.18 -17.29 -2.49
CA ARG A 186 7.22 -17.88 -1.55
C ARG A 186 6.05 -16.94 -1.29
N PHE A 187 6.30 -15.63 -1.07
CA PHE A 187 5.24 -14.65 -0.88
C PHE A 187 4.27 -14.63 -2.06
N VAL A 188 4.81 -14.66 -3.29
CA VAL A 188 3.99 -14.71 -4.51
C VAL A 188 3.19 -16.01 -4.58
N ALA A 189 3.77 -17.15 -4.22
CA ALA A 189 3.08 -18.45 -4.23
C ALA A 189 1.94 -18.47 -3.19
N ASP A 190 2.21 -18.04 -1.97
CA ASP A 190 1.22 -17.97 -0.88
C ASP A 190 0.06 -17.01 -1.24
N LEU A 191 0.37 -15.86 -1.87
CA LEU A 191 -0.63 -14.91 -2.35
C LEU A 191 -1.48 -15.49 -3.49
N LYS A 192 -0.85 -16.19 -4.45
CA LYS A 192 -1.56 -16.89 -5.53
C LYS A 192 -2.51 -17.96 -4.99
N GLU A 193 -2.09 -18.72 -3.97
CA GLU A 193 -2.96 -19.69 -3.31
C GLU A 193 -4.18 -18.99 -2.67
N ALA A 194 -3.96 -17.91 -1.92
CA ALA A 194 -5.02 -17.19 -1.24
C ALA A 194 -6.03 -16.53 -2.21
N PHE A 195 -5.60 -16.12 -3.42
CA PHE A 195 -6.43 -15.41 -4.40
C PHE A 195 -6.76 -16.25 -5.67
N ASP A 196 -6.72 -17.59 -5.59
CA ASP A 196 -7.05 -18.50 -6.67
C ASP A 196 -6.25 -18.21 -7.96
N GLY A 197 -4.97 -17.87 -7.84
CA GLY A 197 -4.07 -17.55 -8.93
C GLY A 197 -4.21 -16.14 -9.51
N LYS A 198 -5.23 -15.37 -9.16
CA LYS A 198 -5.53 -14.04 -9.74
C LYS A 198 -4.57 -12.95 -9.25
N VAL A 199 -3.30 -13.05 -9.65
CA VAL A 199 -2.21 -12.17 -9.22
C VAL A 199 -1.44 -11.64 -10.43
N LEU A 200 -1.18 -10.34 -10.44
CA LEU A 200 -0.34 -9.64 -11.42
C LEU A 200 0.77 -8.85 -10.71
N GLU A 201 1.89 -8.68 -11.40
CA GLU A 201 3.06 -7.96 -10.90
C GLU A 201 3.30 -6.68 -11.69
N VAL A 202 3.68 -5.61 -11.01
CA VAL A 202 4.03 -4.31 -11.62
C VAL A 202 5.38 -3.86 -11.03
N PRO A 203 6.50 -4.22 -11.65
CA PRO A 203 7.80 -3.74 -11.23
C PRO A 203 7.87 -2.21 -11.19
N ALA A 204 8.42 -1.66 -10.13
CA ALA A 204 8.69 -0.24 -10.04
C ALA A 204 9.89 0.15 -10.92
N GLU A 205 9.94 1.41 -11.35
CA GLU A 205 11.00 1.92 -12.24
C GLU A 205 12.41 1.82 -11.63
N SER A 206 12.52 1.77 -10.32
CA SER A 206 13.81 1.78 -9.61
C SER A 206 13.74 0.98 -8.31
N HIS A 207 14.94 0.69 -7.75
CA HIS A 207 15.16 0.09 -6.43
C HIS A 207 14.70 -1.37 -6.27
N GLY A 208 14.25 -2.04 -7.34
CA GLY A 208 13.89 -3.46 -7.29
C GLY A 208 12.59 -3.77 -6.55
N ASN A 209 11.77 -2.77 -6.25
CA ASN A 209 10.45 -2.98 -5.71
C ASN A 209 9.50 -3.50 -6.79
N ILE A 210 8.57 -4.35 -6.37
CA ILE A 210 7.48 -4.86 -7.21
C ILE A 210 6.18 -4.63 -6.47
N ALA A 211 5.27 -3.88 -7.08
CA ALA A 211 3.89 -3.83 -6.64
C ALA A 211 3.18 -5.10 -7.12
N VAL A 212 2.65 -5.87 -6.18
CA VAL A 212 1.93 -7.11 -6.48
C VAL A 212 0.45 -6.90 -6.23
N MET A 213 -0.37 -7.22 -7.23
CA MET A 213 -1.80 -6.97 -7.26
C MET A 213 -2.55 -8.30 -7.28
N ALA A 214 -3.48 -8.50 -6.34
CA ALA A 214 -4.32 -9.69 -6.29
C ALA A 214 -5.80 -9.30 -6.31
N PHE A 215 -6.61 -10.06 -7.07
CA PHE A 215 -8.02 -9.77 -7.31
C PHE A 215 -8.91 -10.75 -6.57
N ARG A 216 -9.91 -10.25 -5.82
CA ARG A 216 -10.92 -11.13 -5.20
C ARG A 216 -11.71 -11.91 -6.25
N GLN A 217 -12.08 -11.24 -7.35
CA GLN A 217 -12.68 -11.85 -8.53
C GLN A 217 -11.89 -11.47 -9.78
N THR A 218 -11.99 -12.26 -10.83
CA THR A 218 -11.36 -11.92 -12.12
C THR A 218 -11.87 -10.56 -12.60
N PRO A 219 -10.99 -9.62 -12.94
CA PRO A 219 -11.39 -8.33 -13.50
C PRO A 219 -12.23 -8.51 -14.75
N ALA A 220 -13.20 -7.62 -14.96
CA ALA A 220 -14.04 -7.65 -16.16
C ALA A 220 -13.26 -7.39 -17.44
N GLU A 221 -12.12 -6.70 -17.35
CA GLU A 221 -11.31 -6.35 -18.52
C GLU A 221 -9.86 -6.81 -18.35
N LEU A 222 -9.43 -7.67 -19.24
CA LEU A 222 -8.06 -8.16 -19.37
C LEU A 222 -7.52 -7.98 -20.81
N ASN A 223 -8.31 -7.37 -21.71
CA ASN A 223 -7.89 -7.08 -23.06
C ASN A 223 -6.85 -5.97 -23.08
N LEU A 224 -5.71 -6.22 -23.72
CA LEU A 224 -4.56 -5.30 -23.73
C LEU A 224 -4.86 -3.97 -24.44
N ASP A 225 -5.66 -3.98 -25.52
CA ASP A 225 -6.01 -2.74 -26.22
C ASP A 225 -6.97 -1.87 -25.38
N SER A 226 -7.90 -2.50 -24.66
CA SER A 226 -8.80 -1.81 -23.73
C SER A 226 -8.03 -1.23 -22.56
N LEU A 227 -7.11 -1.99 -21.95
CA LEU A 227 -6.27 -1.52 -20.84
C LEU A 227 -5.34 -0.39 -21.29
N LYS A 228 -4.78 -0.45 -22.51
CA LYS A 228 -3.99 0.64 -23.09
C LYS A 228 -4.81 1.93 -23.24
N LYS A 229 -6.02 1.84 -23.80
CA LYS A 229 -6.92 3.00 -23.92
C LYS A 229 -7.27 3.57 -22.54
N ARG A 230 -7.52 2.70 -21.54
CA ARG A 230 -7.77 3.13 -20.18
C ARG A 230 -6.54 3.85 -19.59
N ALA A 231 -5.33 3.32 -19.79
CA ALA A 231 -4.10 3.97 -19.34
C ALA A 231 -3.95 5.38 -19.93
N GLU A 232 -4.23 5.56 -21.22
CA GLU A 232 -4.21 6.87 -21.88
C GLU A 232 -5.29 7.83 -21.34
N GLN A 233 -6.46 7.32 -20.94
CA GLN A 233 -7.52 8.10 -20.28
C GLN A 233 -7.11 8.54 -18.87
N LEU A 234 -6.59 7.61 -18.07
CA LEU A 234 -6.13 7.86 -16.70
C LEU A 234 -4.97 8.88 -16.67
N ALA A 235 -4.05 8.84 -17.63
CA ALA A 235 -2.95 9.81 -17.73
C ALA A 235 -3.42 11.25 -18.04
N ARG A 236 -4.62 11.42 -18.62
CA ARG A 236 -5.24 12.74 -18.78
C ARG A 236 -5.99 13.22 -17.54
N GLN A 237 -6.36 12.30 -16.68
CA GLN A 237 -7.19 12.54 -15.49
C GLN A 237 -6.34 12.71 -14.22
N TYR A 238 -5.26 11.97 -14.11
CA TYR A 238 -4.42 11.89 -12.91
C TYR A 238 -2.95 12.18 -13.22
N PRO A 239 -2.18 12.75 -12.27
CA PRO A 239 -0.78 13.12 -12.46
C PRO A 239 0.18 11.92 -12.35
N LEU A 240 -0.09 10.84 -13.12
CA LEU A 240 0.73 9.62 -13.18
C LEU A 240 0.86 9.13 -14.62
N ASP A 241 2.01 8.56 -14.96
CA ASP A 241 2.26 7.94 -16.27
C ASP A 241 1.65 6.53 -16.34
N PHE A 242 0.34 6.45 -16.48
CA PHE A 242 -0.36 5.19 -16.65
C PHE A 242 0.02 4.41 -17.91
N PRO A 243 0.36 5.03 -19.06
CA PRO A 243 0.95 4.33 -20.20
C PRO A 243 2.25 3.57 -19.86
N ALA A 244 3.15 4.16 -19.08
CA ALA A 244 4.34 3.48 -18.59
C ALA A 244 4.00 2.34 -17.62
N LEU A 245 3.09 2.56 -16.67
CA LEU A 245 2.59 1.52 -15.76
C LEU A 245 1.96 0.34 -16.53
N PHE A 246 1.14 0.62 -17.55
CA PHE A 246 0.57 -0.42 -18.41
C PHE A 246 1.65 -1.19 -19.17
N SER A 247 2.65 -0.51 -19.72
CA SER A 247 3.77 -1.16 -20.43
C SER A 247 4.53 -2.11 -19.51
N THR A 248 4.83 -1.68 -18.30
CA THR A 248 5.51 -2.48 -17.28
C THR A 248 4.66 -3.68 -16.84
N LEU A 249 3.36 -3.46 -16.55
CA LEU A 249 2.40 -4.51 -16.22
C LEU A 249 2.36 -5.57 -17.33
N LYS A 250 2.21 -5.15 -18.59
CA LYS A 250 2.18 -6.06 -19.73
C LYS A 250 3.46 -6.90 -19.86
N SER A 251 4.63 -6.27 -19.68
CA SER A 251 5.92 -6.93 -19.82
C SER A 251 6.21 -7.94 -18.71
N ALA A 252 5.69 -7.71 -17.50
CA ALA A 252 5.94 -8.54 -16.33
C ALA A 252 5.00 -9.74 -16.20
N ASN A 253 3.88 -9.75 -16.92
CA ASN A 253 2.85 -10.78 -16.74
C ASN A 253 2.59 -11.59 -18.00
N PRO A 254 2.14 -12.87 -17.87
CA PRO A 254 1.78 -13.69 -19.01
C PRO A 254 0.66 -13.06 -19.84
N HIS A 255 0.78 -13.15 -21.18
CA HIS A 255 -0.25 -12.70 -22.11
C HIS A 255 -0.14 -13.42 -23.46
N ASN A 256 -1.24 -13.52 -24.19
CA ASN A 256 -1.29 -14.11 -25.54
C ASN A 256 -1.23 -13.06 -26.67
N GLY A 257 -0.82 -11.83 -26.37
CA GLY A 257 -0.80 -10.70 -27.30
C GLY A 257 -2.13 -9.92 -27.36
N LYS A 258 -3.23 -10.48 -26.86
CA LYS A 258 -4.53 -9.80 -26.79
C LYS A 258 -5.05 -9.65 -25.34
N HIS A 259 -4.81 -10.63 -24.50
CA HIS A 259 -5.28 -10.64 -23.11
C HIS A 259 -4.16 -10.98 -22.14
N LEU A 260 -4.18 -10.33 -20.97
CA LEU A 260 -3.41 -10.75 -19.81
C LEU A 260 -3.95 -12.10 -19.30
N HIS A 261 -3.07 -12.88 -18.68
CA HIS A 261 -3.38 -14.13 -18.00
C HIS A 261 -2.80 -14.09 -16.58
N PHE A 262 -3.41 -14.87 -15.68
CA PHE A 262 -2.91 -15.10 -14.33
C PHE A 262 -2.00 -16.31 -14.26
#